data_95358f3b224c93a92baf491682ad1534
#
_entry.id   95358f3b224c93a92baf491682ad1534
#
_cell.length_a   1.000
_cell.length_b   1.000
_cell.length_c   1.000
_cell.angle_alpha   90.00
_cell.angle_beta   90.00
_cell.angle_gamma   90.00
#
_symmetry.space_group_name_H-M   'P 1'
#
loop_
_entity.id
_entity.type
_entity.pdbx_description
1 polymer ?
#
loop_
_entity_poly.entity_id
_entity_poly.type
_entity_poly.pdbx_seq_one_letter_code
_entity_poly.pdbx_strand_id
1 'polypeptide(L)'
;GVFEGGEDTIWIHPNPDFTDEIVFNPEHPNWILHKELLKACKAKANGHYFVGMPDLMEGLDVLAALKGTDRVLLDTVMQPEILEQQMQQINDIYFKVFDELYDIIREGDEMAFCYFSSWAPGKMSKLQSDISTMISQDDYRRFVQPFIREQCQKIDYTLYHLDGVGAMHHLPALLEIEELNAIQWTPGVGEPQGGSPKWYDLYKKILAGGKSVMACWVTLDELKPLLDHIGADGVHLEMDFHNEKEVEQAMRIVEEYTGSSTAVNTNKHQQDADLAATGQERICIREEQHREEDKLKPLYEAIVAGKLEPAVEITRQ
;
A
#
# COMPACT_ATOMS: atom_id res chain seq x y z
N GLY A 1 -14.46 -1.13 15.62
CA GLY A 1 -15.47 -1.30 14.58
C GLY A 1 -15.97 -2.74 14.47
N VAL A 2 -17.08 -2.92 13.79
CA VAL A 2 -17.63 -4.23 13.46
C VAL A 2 -17.25 -4.57 12.01
N PHE A 3 -16.68 -5.75 11.79
CA PHE A 3 -16.25 -6.19 10.46
C PHE A 3 -17.40 -6.87 9.72
N GLU A 4 -17.60 -6.48 8.46
CA GLU A 4 -18.48 -7.16 7.51
C GLU A 4 -17.66 -7.53 6.28
N GLY A 5 -17.55 -8.85 6.00
CA GLY A 5 -16.83 -9.37 4.84
C GLY A 5 -17.72 -9.32 3.60
N GLY A 6 -17.21 -8.76 2.50
CA GLY A 6 -17.77 -8.86 1.15
C GLY A 6 -16.95 -9.83 0.28
N GLU A 7 -17.36 -10.01 -0.98
CA GLU A 7 -16.60 -10.86 -1.94
C GLU A 7 -15.23 -10.25 -2.28
N ASP A 8 -15.16 -8.92 -2.41
CA ASP A 8 -13.98 -8.21 -2.88
C ASP A 8 -13.31 -7.32 -1.82
N THR A 9 -13.97 -7.08 -0.67
CA THR A 9 -13.46 -6.16 0.35
C THR A 9 -14.07 -6.45 1.73
N ILE A 10 -13.48 -5.83 2.74
CA ILE A 10 -13.97 -5.87 4.12
C ILE A 10 -14.45 -4.48 4.50
N TRP A 11 -15.69 -4.39 4.95
CA TRP A 11 -16.24 -3.15 5.48
C TRP A 11 -16.09 -3.11 7.00
N ILE A 12 -15.77 -1.93 7.53
CA ILE A 12 -15.66 -1.70 8.97
C ILE A 12 -16.75 -0.70 9.35
N HIS A 13 -17.75 -1.19 10.08
CA HIS A 13 -18.81 -0.36 10.61
C HIS A 13 -18.45 0.20 11.97
N PRO A 14 -18.87 1.41 12.30
CA PRO A 14 -18.66 2.01 13.62
C PRO A 14 -19.21 1.12 14.74
N ASN A 15 -18.51 1.10 15.86
CA ASN A 15 -19.05 0.47 17.06
C ASN A 15 -20.05 1.40 17.72
N PRO A 16 -21.35 1.05 17.81
CA PRO A 16 -22.36 1.90 18.48
C PRO A 16 -22.07 2.16 19.96
N ASP A 17 -21.29 1.26 20.59
CA ASP A 17 -20.89 1.37 22.01
C ASP A 17 -19.52 2.06 22.19
N PHE A 18 -18.99 2.73 21.16
CA PHE A 18 -17.72 3.44 21.26
C PHE A 18 -17.79 4.61 22.25
N THR A 19 -16.93 4.58 23.24
CA THR A 19 -16.93 5.52 24.39
C THR A 19 -15.91 6.64 24.28
N ASP A 20 -15.38 6.92 23.08
CA ASP A 20 -14.30 7.87 22.80
C ASP A 20 -12.92 7.49 23.39
N GLU A 21 -12.81 6.37 24.08
CA GLU A 21 -11.55 5.83 24.56
C GLU A 21 -10.90 4.98 23.46
N ILE A 22 -9.67 5.34 23.08
CA ILE A 22 -8.90 4.62 22.07
C ILE A 22 -7.88 3.76 22.80
N VAL A 23 -8.10 2.45 22.75
CA VAL A 23 -7.24 1.46 23.42
C VAL A 23 -6.78 0.41 22.41
N PHE A 24 -5.48 0.22 22.31
CA PHE A 24 -4.90 -0.93 21.62
C PHE A 24 -4.85 -2.14 22.55
N ASN A 25 -5.53 -3.22 22.15
CA ASN A 25 -5.51 -4.48 22.89
C ASN A 25 -4.57 -5.48 22.19
N PRO A 26 -3.33 -5.70 22.70
CA PRO A 26 -2.38 -6.64 22.11
C PRO A 26 -2.82 -8.11 22.23
N GLU A 27 -3.77 -8.42 23.12
CA GLU A 27 -4.32 -9.77 23.33
C GLU A 27 -5.59 -10.01 22.50
N HIS A 28 -5.98 -9.05 21.64
CA HIS A 28 -7.17 -9.23 20.79
C HIS A 28 -6.97 -10.40 19.81
N PRO A 29 -7.92 -11.36 19.71
CA PRO A 29 -7.75 -12.54 18.86
C PRO A 29 -7.38 -12.23 17.41
N ASN A 30 -7.97 -11.19 16.80
CA ASN A 30 -7.65 -10.80 15.42
C ASN A 30 -6.21 -10.28 15.29
N TRP A 31 -5.69 -9.58 16.31
CA TRP A 31 -4.30 -9.12 16.29
C TRP A 31 -3.31 -10.29 16.41
N ILE A 32 -3.62 -11.25 17.28
CA ILE A 32 -2.83 -12.47 17.41
C ILE A 32 -2.86 -13.26 16.11
N LEU A 33 -4.05 -13.48 15.52
CA LEU A 33 -4.21 -14.17 14.25
C LEU A 33 -3.40 -13.49 13.13
N HIS A 34 -3.48 -12.16 13.03
CA HIS A 34 -2.76 -11.39 12.02
C HIS A 34 -1.24 -11.64 12.10
N LYS A 35 -0.67 -11.57 13.30
CA LYS A 35 0.77 -11.84 13.51
C LYS A 35 1.14 -13.30 13.19
N GLU A 36 0.32 -14.27 13.58
CA GLU A 36 0.60 -15.68 13.27
C GLU A 36 0.51 -15.97 11.77
N LEU A 37 -0.42 -15.35 11.05
CA LEU A 37 -0.48 -15.44 9.60
C LEU A 37 0.78 -14.88 8.93
N LEU A 38 1.25 -13.70 9.34
CA LEU A 38 2.48 -13.12 8.80
C LEU A 38 3.71 -13.99 9.09
N LYS A 39 3.82 -14.54 10.30
CA LYS A 39 4.89 -15.49 10.65
C LYS A 39 4.84 -16.75 9.78
N ALA A 40 3.65 -17.29 9.52
CA ALA A 40 3.47 -18.44 8.65
C ALA A 40 3.85 -18.12 7.19
N CYS A 41 3.43 -16.95 6.68
CA CYS A 41 3.83 -16.47 5.36
C CYS A 41 5.35 -16.32 5.26
N LYS A 42 5.98 -15.70 6.29
CA LYS A 42 7.44 -15.54 6.37
C LYS A 42 8.18 -16.86 6.36
N ALA A 43 7.73 -17.83 7.15
CA ALA A 43 8.30 -19.16 7.18
C ALA A 43 8.18 -19.87 5.83
N LYS A 44 7.06 -19.69 5.11
CA LYS A 44 6.82 -20.27 3.80
C LYS A 44 7.61 -19.59 2.69
N ALA A 45 7.81 -18.27 2.78
CA ALA A 45 8.64 -17.50 1.87
C ALA A 45 10.10 -17.98 1.88
N ASN A 46 10.61 -18.38 3.03
CA ASN A 46 11.95 -18.98 3.20
C ASN A 46 13.08 -18.22 2.45
N GLY A 47 12.99 -16.88 2.37
CA GLY A 47 13.94 -16.04 1.67
C GLY A 47 13.80 -16.00 0.15
N HIS A 48 12.82 -16.68 -0.46
CA HIS A 48 12.61 -16.66 -1.91
C HIS A 48 11.87 -15.42 -2.39
N TYR A 49 11.06 -14.80 -1.50
CA TYR A 49 10.32 -13.56 -1.77
C TYR A 49 10.03 -12.80 -0.49
N PHE A 50 9.79 -11.52 -0.62
CA PHE A 50 9.38 -10.67 0.51
C PHE A 50 7.93 -10.93 0.88
N VAL A 51 7.66 -10.99 2.19
CA VAL A 51 6.30 -10.87 2.72
C VAL A 51 6.02 -9.38 2.91
N GLY A 52 5.03 -8.85 2.20
CA GLY A 52 4.71 -7.42 2.25
C GLY A 52 4.08 -7.00 3.57
N MET A 53 4.39 -5.76 4.00
CA MET A 53 3.68 -5.08 5.07
C MET A 53 2.19 -4.99 4.70
N PRO A 54 1.27 -5.45 5.56
CA PRO A 54 -0.14 -5.25 5.33
C PRO A 54 -0.52 -3.78 5.25
N ASP A 55 -1.63 -3.50 4.60
CA ASP A 55 -2.18 -2.15 4.57
C ASP A 55 -2.69 -1.75 5.96
N LEU A 56 -2.08 -0.72 6.54
CA LEU A 56 -2.44 -0.17 7.82
C LEU A 56 -3.27 1.10 7.62
N MET A 57 -4.48 1.09 8.16
CA MET A 57 -5.27 2.32 8.27
C MET A 57 -4.71 3.22 9.37
N GLU A 58 -4.85 4.53 9.19
CA GLU A 58 -4.35 5.53 10.13
C GLU A 58 -5.28 6.72 10.30
N GLY A 59 -4.99 7.53 11.29
CA GLY A 59 -5.58 8.85 11.49
C GLY A 59 -7.10 8.90 11.47
N LEU A 60 -7.63 9.79 10.63
CA LEU A 60 -9.07 10.02 10.52
C LEU A 60 -9.84 8.79 10.01
N ASP A 61 -9.21 7.95 9.18
CA ASP A 61 -9.85 6.75 8.64
C ASP A 61 -10.10 5.72 9.76
N VAL A 62 -9.15 5.58 10.71
CA VAL A 62 -9.35 4.77 11.93
C VAL A 62 -10.47 5.34 12.79
N LEU A 63 -10.51 6.67 12.97
CA LEU A 63 -11.60 7.30 13.73
C LEU A 63 -12.96 7.10 13.07
N ALA A 64 -13.02 7.18 11.73
CA ALA A 64 -14.25 6.90 11.00
C ALA A 64 -14.70 5.45 11.19
N ALA A 65 -13.76 4.51 11.17
CA ALA A 65 -14.05 3.09 11.45
C ALA A 65 -14.49 2.83 12.91
N LEU A 66 -14.08 3.66 13.87
CA LEU A 66 -14.44 3.53 15.28
C LEU A 66 -15.78 4.20 15.61
N LYS A 67 -15.98 5.45 15.19
CA LYS A 67 -17.12 6.28 15.63
C LYS A 67 -18.03 6.78 14.52
N GLY A 68 -17.72 6.49 13.28
CA GLY A 68 -18.48 6.90 12.10
C GLY A 68 -17.97 8.19 11.46
N THR A 69 -18.04 8.24 10.14
CA THR A 69 -17.61 9.38 9.32
C THR A 69 -18.31 10.68 9.73
N ASP A 70 -19.65 10.67 9.87
CA ASP A 70 -20.43 11.85 10.23
C ASP A 70 -19.97 12.45 11.56
N ARG A 71 -19.67 11.61 12.54
CA ARG A 71 -19.20 12.06 13.85
C ARG A 71 -17.80 12.66 13.77
N VAL A 72 -16.90 12.05 13.02
CA VAL A 72 -15.54 12.60 12.79
C VAL A 72 -15.62 13.97 12.15
N LEU A 73 -16.46 14.13 11.11
CA LEU A 73 -16.65 15.42 10.44
C LEU A 73 -17.26 16.48 11.35
N LEU A 74 -18.22 16.13 12.20
CA LEU A 74 -18.78 17.05 13.20
C LEU A 74 -17.74 17.46 14.24
N ASP A 75 -16.88 16.54 14.67
CA ASP A 75 -15.86 16.79 15.69
C ASP A 75 -14.77 17.77 15.22
N THR A 76 -14.54 17.93 13.92
CA THR A 76 -13.63 18.99 13.42
C THR A 76 -14.07 20.38 13.84
N VAL A 77 -15.37 20.59 14.04
CA VAL A 77 -15.98 21.87 14.42
C VAL A 77 -16.38 21.89 15.89
N MET A 78 -16.99 20.82 16.39
CA MET A 78 -17.61 20.79 17.71
C MET A 78 -16.64 20.44 18.83
N GLN A 79 -15.62 19.61 18.55
CA GLN A 79 -14.68 19.09 19.54
C GLN A 79 -13.24 18.97 18.96
N PRO A 80 -12.70 20.02 18.34
CA PRO A 80 -11.45 19.95 17.62
C PRO A 80 -10.25 19.50 18.48
N GLU A 81 -10.18 19.93 19.75
CA GLU A 81 -9.11 19.56 20.66
C GLU A 81 -9.17 18.07 21.07
N ILE A 82 -10.38 17.52 21.19
CA ILE A 82 -10.56 16.08 21.45
C ILE A 82 -10.16 15.29 20.21
N LEU A 83 -10.52 15.76 19.03
CA LEU A 83 -10.14 15.14 17.78
C LEU A 83 -8.60 15.08 17.62
N GLU A 84 -7.90 16.19 17.91
CA GLU A 84 -6.43 16.23 17.90
C GLU A 84 -5.81 15.21 18.88
N GLN A 85 -6.36 15.10 20.09
CA GLN A 85 -5.89 14.13 21.08
C GLN A 85 -6.12 12.69 20.61
N GLN A 86 -7.27 12.41 20.01
CA GLN A 86 -7.57 11.09 19.44
C GLN A 86 -6.65 10.75 18.27
N MET A 87 -6.35 11.72 17.41
CA MET A 87 -5.40 11.56 16.33
C MET A 87 -4.00 11.21 16.85
N GLN A 88 -3.53 11.88 17.91
CA GLN A 88 -2.25 11.57 18.52
C GLN A 88 -2.23 10.14 19.10
N GLN A 89 -3.29 9.73 19.79
CA GLN A 89 -3.38 8.37 20.33
C GLN A 89 -3.34 7.30 19.23
N ILE A 90 -4.03 7.53 18.11
CA ILE A 90 -3.99 6.63 16.95
C ILE A 90 -2.58 6.59 16.36
N ASN A 91 -1.93 7.73 16.20
CA ASN A 91 -0.59 7.80 15.65
C ASN A 91 0.45 7.08 16.54
N ASP A 92 0.33 7.19 17.86
CA ASP A 92 1.16 6.44 18.81
C ASP A 92 0.94 4.92 18.72
N ILE A 93 -0.31 4.50 18.49
CA ILE A 93 -0.65 3.08 18.27
C ILE A 93 -0.13 2.61 16.93
N TYR A 94 -0.25 3.44 15.88
CA TYR A 94 0.25 3.13 14.56
C TYR A 94 1.74 2.72 14.58
N PHE A 95 2.60 3.49 15.24
CA PHE A 95 4.01 3.15 15.34
C PHE A 95 4.26 1.82 16.06
N LYS A 96 3.51 1.52 17.13
CA LYS A 96 3.62 0.23 17.83
C LYS A 96 3.24 -0.94 16.92
N VAL A 97 2.12 -0.79 16.21
CA VAL A 97 1.63 -1.80 15.28
C VAL A 97 2.61 -1.99 14.13
N PHE A 98 3.07 -0.89 13.53
CA PHE A 98 4.04 -0.90 12.44
C PHE A 98 5.33 -1.62 12.84
N ASP A 99 5.91 -1.25 13.99
CA ASP A 99 7.18 -1.82 14.45
C ASP A 99 7.05 -3.33 14.74
N GLU A 100 5.95 -3.78 15.38
CA GLU A 100 5.72 -5.21 15.62
C GLU A 100 5.59 -6.01 14.32
N LEU A 101 4.92 -5.47 13.30
CA LEU A 101 4.77 -6.14 12.01
C LEU A 101 6.06 -6.10 11.19
N TYR A 102 6.77 -4.97 11.18
CA TYR A 102 8.06 -4.83 10.53
C TYR A 102 9.06 -5.87 11.05
N ASP A 103 9.14 -6.08 12.36
CA ASP A 103 10.02 -7.08 12.96
C ASP A 103 9.68 -8.53 12.54
N ILE A 104 8.43 -8.79 12.16
CA ILE A 104 8.03 -10.10 11.64
C ILE A 104 8.44 -10.29 10.17
N ILE A 105 8.22 -9.26 9.34
CA ILE A 105 8.30 -9.40 7.88
C ILE A 105 9.67 -9.08 7.28
N ARG A 106 10.47 -8.23 7.92
CA ARG A 106 11.74 -7.73 7.37
C ARG A 106 12.74 -8.83 7.00
N GLU A 107 13.53 -8.58 5.96
CA GLU A 107 14.70 -9.36 5.58
C GLU A 107 15.97 -8.50 5.80
N GLY A 108 16.70 -8.72 6.90
CA GLY A 108 17.67 -7.73 7.34
C GLY A 108 16.98 -6.45 7.75
N ASP A 109 17.28 -5.34 7.08
CA ASP A 109 16.57 -4.07 7.24
C ASP A 109 15.58 -3.78 6.09
N GLU A 110 15.55 -4.64 5.07
CA GLU A 110 14.71 -4.49 3.88
C GLU A 110 13.27 -4.95 4.14
N MET A 111 12.33 -4.32 3.45
CA MET A 111 10.93 -4.73 3.46
C MET A 111 10.23 -4.44 2.15
N ALA A 112 9.07 -5.07 1.95
CA ALA A 112 8.12 -4.75 0.89
C ALA A 112 6.77 -4.34 1.48
N PHE A 113 5.98 -3.64 0.68
CA PHE A 113 4.59 -3.32 0.96
C PHE A 113 3.67 -4.22 0.10
N CYS A 114 2.57 -4.71 0.65
CA CYS A 114 1.71 -5.67 -0.04
C CYS A 114 0.93 -5.07 -1.23
N TYR A 115 0.69 -3.76 -1.20
CA TYR A 115 0.09 -2.99 -2.29
C TYR A 115 1.19 -2.33 -3.13
N PHE A 116 0.91 -1.97 -4.36
CA PHE A 116 1.79 -1.19 -5.24
C PHE A 116 3.15 -1.83 -5.53
N SER A 117 3.32 -3.13 -5.25
CA SER A 117 4.57 -3.89 -5.52
C SER A 117 5.85 -3.13 -5.13
N SER A 118 5.81 -2.41 -4.02
CA SER A 118 6.88 -1.53 -3.58
C SER A 118 7.83 -2.22 -2.61
N TRP A 119 9.12 -1.88 -2.71
CA TRP A 119 10.20 -2.37 -1.85
C TRP A 119 11.08 -1.20 -1.39
N ALA A 120 11.67 -1.34 -0.21
CA ALA A 120 12.62 -0.37 0.32
C ALA A 120 13.76 -1.05 1.12
N PRO A 121 14.96 -0.46 1.14
CA PRO A 121 16.10 -0.95 1.93
C PRO A 121 16.04 -0.54 3.41
N GLY A 122 14.89 -0.15 3.91
CA GLY A 122 14.60 0.27 5.28
C GLY A 122 13.12 0.23 5.56
N LYS A 123 12.68 0.82 6.67
CA LYS A 123 11.27 0.96 7.01
C LYS A 123 10.53 1.75 5.94
N MET A 124 9.45 1.19 5.42
CA MET A 124 8.61 1.82 4.40
C MET A 124 7.14 1.76 4.81
N SER A 125 6.40 2.83 4.57
CA SER A 125 4.96 2.84 4.76
C SER A 125 4.22 3.56 3.64
N LYS A 126 3.03 3.05 3.32
CA LYS A 126 2.00 3.73 2.58
C LYS A 126 1.13 4.50 3.58
N LEU A 127 0.99 5.79 3.37
CA LEU A 127 0.21 6.73 4.18
C LEU A 127 -1.03 7.17 3.41
N GLN A 128 -2.15 7.41 4.09
CA GLN A 128 -3.40 7.86 3.47
C GLN A 128 -4.30 8.63 4.44
N SER A 129 -5.34 9.26 3.90
CA SER A 129 -6.50 9.73 4.64
C SER A 129 -7.68 9.90 3.68
N ASP A 130 -8.47 8.85 3.49
CA ASP A 130 -9.54 8.82 2.48
C ASP A 130 -10.70 9.74 2.86
N ILE A 131 -11.04 9.79 4.15
CA ILE A 131 -12.07 10.71 4.68
C ILE A 131 -11.70 12.18 4.46
N SER A 132 -10.42 12.49 4.24
CA SER A 132 -9.97 13.87 4.03
C SER A 132 -10.60 14.54 2.80
N THR A 133 -11.11 13.75 1.85
CA THR A 133 -11.88 14.28 0.71
C THR A 133 -13.07 15.15 1.13
N MET A 134 -13.56 14.99 2.36
CA MET A 134 -14.74 15.67 2.91
C MET A 134 -14.41 16.83 3.85
N ILE A 135 -13.14 17.15 4.05
CA ILE A 135 -12.71 18.27 4.90
C ILE A 135 -11.98 19.36 4.10
N SER A 136 -11.90 20.54 4.69
CA SER A 136 -11.21 21.69 4.08
C SER A 136 -9.68 21.49 4.10
N GLN A 137 -8.97 22.29 3.29
CA GLN A 137 -7.49 22.33 3.33
C GLN A 137 -6.96 22.77 4.70
N ASP A 138 -7.65 23.66 5.38
CA ASP A 138 -7.24 24.12 6.71
C ASP A 138 -7.43 23.02 7.76
N ASP A 139 -8.54 22.29 7.70
CA ASP A 139 -8.77 21.12 8.56
C ASP A 139 -7.74 20.02 8.28
N TYR A 140 -7.39 19.79 7.01
CA TYR A 140 -6.33 18.85 6.65
C TYR A 140 -4.99 19.23 7.30
N ARG A 141 -4.60 20.51 7.21
CA ARG A 141 -3.37 21.01 7.85
C ARG A 141 -3.41 20.92 9.37
N ARG A 142 -4.60 20.98 9.96
CA ARG A 142 -4.77 20.87 11.40
C ARG A 142 -4.82 19.44 11.90
N PHE A 143 -5.63 18.59 11.27
CA PHE A 143 -5.98 17.27 11.80
C PHE A 143 -5.26 16.10 11.12
N VAL A 144 -4.67 16.28 9.92
CA VAL A 144 -4.04 15.19 9.17
C VAL A 144 -2.54 15.43 8.97
N GLN A 145 -2.17 16.55 8.38
CA GLN A 145 -0.79 16.86 8.00
C GLN A 145 0.25 16.69 9.13
N PRO A 146 0.00 17.11 10.39
CA PRO A 146 0.99 16.96 11.46
C PRO A 146 1.35 15.50 11.75
N PHE A 147 0.36 14.60 11.66
CA PHE A 147 0.53 13.18 11.93
C PHE A 147 1.24 12.47 10.77
N ILE A 148 0.86 12.80 9.52
CA ILE A 148 1.58 12.34 8.32
C ILE A 148 3.05 12.79 8.37
N ARG A 149 3.32 14.04 8.76
CA ARG A 149 4.70 14.54 8.93
C ARG A 149 5.46 13.74 9.98
N GLU A 150 4.86 13.46 11.13
CA GLU A 150 5.50 12.66 12.18
C GLU A 150 5.80 11.24 11.69
N GLN A 151 4.92 10.64 10.91
CA GLN A 151 5.15 9.34 10.30
C GLN A 151 6.32 9.40 9.29
N CYS A 152 6.37 10.42 8.44
CA CYS A 152 7.48 10.64 7.52
C CYS A 152 8.83 10.87 8.23
N GLN A 153 8.84 11.44 9.44
CA GLN A 153 10.06 11.64 10.23
C GLN A 153 10.59 10.37 10.90
N LYS A 154 9.72 9.38 11.16
CA LYS A 154 10.07 8.15 11.88
C LYS A 154 10.24 6.94 10.97
N ILE A 155 9.78 7.02 9.74
CA ILE A 155 9.82 5.95 8.73
C ILE A 155 10.73 6.41 7.59
N ASP A 156 11.67 5.57 7.18
CA ASP A 156 12.74 5.93 6.25
C ASP A 156 12.22 6.26 4.84
N TYR A 157 11.18 5.55 4.41
CA TYR A 157 10.58 5.68 3.06
C TYR A 157 9.06 5.76 3.16
N THR A 158 8.47 6.82 2.63
CA THR A 158 7.02 7.05 2.71
C THR A 158 6.41 7.34 1.37
N LEU A 159 5.28 6.70 1.11
CA LEU A 159 4.46 6.84 -0.08
C LEU A 159 3.05 7.28 0.36
N TYR A 160 2.62 8.48 0.01
CA TYR A 160 1.26 8.92 0.29
C TYR A 160 0.30 8.45 -0.81
N HIS A 161 -0.71 7.70 -0.45
CA HIS A 161 -1.80 7.30 -1.32
C HIS A 161 -2.79 8.45 -1.45
N LEU A 162 -2.78 9.12 -2.61
CA LEU A 162 -3.71 10.19 -2.94
C LEU A 162 -4.84 9.58 -3.77
N ASP A 163 -6.00 9.36 -3.14
CA ASP A 163 -7.13 8.66 -3.75
C ASP A 163 -8.25 9.61 -4.16
N GLY A 164 -8.55 9.56 -5.45
CA GLY A 164 -9.66 10.26 -6.07
C GLY A 164 -9.46 11.76 -6.29
N VAL A 165 -10.16 12.28 -7.29
CA VAL A 165 -10.09 13.70 -7.66
C VAL A 165 -10.52 14.63 -6.51
N GLY A 166 -11.34 14.14 -5.60
CA GLY A 166 -11.75 14.87 -4.41
C GLY A 166 -10.61 15.17 -3.43
N ALA A 167 -9.54 14.36 -3.41
CA ALA A 167 -8.39 14.57 -2.52
C ALA A 167 -7.33 15.50 -3.11
N MET A 168 -7.39 15.80 -4.42
CA MET A 168 -6.35 16.61 -5.11
C MET A 168 -6.15 18.01 -4.50
N HIS A 169 -7.16 18.57 -3.85
CA HIS A 169 -7.07 19.89 -3.22
C HIS A 169 -6.13 19.89 -2.00
N HIS A 170 -5.77 18.73 -1.44
CA HIS A 170 -4.78 18.59 -0.37
C HIS A 170 -3.34 18.48 -0.86
N LEU A 171 -3.11 18.37 -2.17
CA LEU A 171 -1.75 18.30 -2.73
C LEU A 171 -0.81 19.39 -2.21
N PRO A 172 -1.21 20.68 -2.11
CA PRO A 172 -0.31 21.71 -1.55
C PRO A 172 0.16 21.37 -0.13
N ALA A 173 -0.73 20.89 0.74
CA ALA A 173 -0.38 20.51 2.11
C ALA A 173 0.56 19.29 2.15
N LEU A 174 0.39 18.33 1.24
CA LEU A 174 1.30 17.20 1.11
C LEU A 174 2.70 17.63 0.65
N LEU A 175 2.79 18.55 -0.29
CA LEU A 175 4.08 19.06 -0.79
C LEU A 175 4.84 19.89 0.26
N GLU A 176 4.16 20.44 1.28
CA GLU A 176 4.75 21.13 2.42
C GLU A 176 5.46 20.18 3.42
N ILE A 177 5.27 18.85 3.30
CA ILE A 177 5.94 17.86 4.15
C ILE A 177 7.29 17.52 3.50
N GLU A 178 8.39 18.06 4.02
CA GLU A 178 9.72 17.89 3.42
C GLU A 178 10.15 16.42 3.38
N GLU A 179 9.82 15.67 4.44
CA GLU A 179 10.24 14.27 4.64
C GLU A 179 9.42 13.26 3.80
N LEU A 180 8.27 13.65 3.24
CA LEU A 180 7.50 12.78 2.36
C LEU A 180 8.28 12.48 1.08
N ASN A 181 8.46 11.20 0.73
CA ASN A 181 9.29 10.81 -0.41
C ASN A 181 8.50 10.74 -1.71
N ALA A 182 7.30 10.18 -1.69
CA ALA A 182 6.55 9.91 -2.91
C ALA A 182 5.04 10.09 -2.72
N ILE A 183 4.34 10.35 -3.83
CA ILE A 183 2.88 10.40 -3.89
C ILE A 183 2.42 9.41 -4.97
N GLN A 184 1.60 8.44 -4.57
CA GLN A 184 0.89 7.54 -5.46
C GLN A 184 -0.45 8.16 -5.82
N TRP A 185 -0.82 8.11 -7.08
CA TRP A 185 -2.07 8.63 -7.59
C TRP A 185 -3.04 7.53 -7.99
N THR A 186 -4.21 7.51 -7.37
CA THR A 186 -5.37 6.71 -7.76
C THR A 186 -6.49 7.62 -8.24
N PRO A 187 -6.90 7.55 -9.52
CA PRO A 187 -7.89 8.49 -10.08
C PRO A 187 -9.29 8.37 -9.49
N GLY A 188 -9.66 7.17 -9.02
CA GLY A 188 -11.01 6.88 -8.54
C GLY A 188 -11.95 6.35 -9.62
N VAL A 189 -13.14 5.95 -9.19
CA VAL A 189 -14.15 5.29 -10.04
C VAL A 189 -14.65 6.24 -11.15
N GLY A 190 -14.66 5.76 -12.38
CA GLY A 190 -15.14 6.52 -13.55
C GLY A 190 -14.11 7.48 -14.15
N GLU A 191 -12.93 7.57 -13.59
CA GLU A 191 -11.83 8.35 -14.14
C GLU A 191 -10.88 7.49 -14.98
N PRO A 192 -10.14 8.09 -15.96
CA PRO A 192 -9.12 7.36 -16.70
C PRO A 192 -7.96 6.98 -15.78
N GLN A 193 -7.28 5.86 -16.08
CA GLN A 193 -6.18 5.34 -15.27
C GLN A 193 -4.92 6.23 -15.30
N GLY A 194 -3.90 5.86 -14.53
CA GLY A 194 -2.73 6.67 -14.24
C GLY A 194 -1.90 7.08 -15.47
N GLY A 195 -1.95 6.34 -16.58
CA GLY A 195 -1.24 6.71 -17.83
C GLY A 195 -1.89 7.84 -18.63
N SER A 196 -3.13 8.24 -18.29
CA SER A 196 -3.88 9.22 -19.05
C SER A 196 -3.24 10.63 -19.05
N PRO A 197 -3.26 11.33 -20.21
CA PRO A 197 -2.82 12.73 -20.31
C PRO A 197 -3.52 13.69 -19.34
N LYS A 198 -4.70 13.32 -18.84
CA LYS A 198 -5.45 14.09 -17.84
C LYS A 198 -4.61 14.37 -16.57
N TRP A 199 -3.68 13.47 -16.23
CA TRP A 199 -2.93 13.52 -14.99
C TRP A 199 -1.51 14.09 -15.12
N TYR A 200 -1.05 14.38 -16.33
CA TYR A 200 0.33 14.84 -16.56
C TYR A 200 0.68 16.12 -15.79
N ASP A 201 -0.24 17.08 -15.70
CA ASP A 201 -0.02 18.31 -14.94
C ASP A 201 0.02 18.06 -13.43
N LEU A 202 -0.73 17.07 -12.92
CA LEU A 202 -0.65 16.63 -11.53
C LEU A 202 0.74 16.07 -11.24
N TYR A 203 1.22 15.15 -12.08
CA TYR A 203 2.54 14.53 -11.92
C TYR A 203 3.66 15.55 -11.97
N LYS A 204 3.60 16.51 -12.90
CA LYS A 204 4.57 17.62 -12.96
C LYS A 204 4.59 18.44 -11.67
N LYS A 205 3.43 18.71 -11.09
CA LYS A 205 3.36 19.44 -9.81
C LYS A 205 3.99 18.67 -8.67
N ILE A 206 3.76 17.36 -8.60
CA ILE A 206 4.35 16.50 -7.59
C ILE A 206 5.87 16.47 -7.72
N LEU A 207 6.38 16.21 -8.94
CA LEU A 207 7.81 16.18 -9.24
C LEU A 207 8.48 17.54 -8.98
N ALA A 208 7.85 18.64 -9.40
CA ALA A 208 8.34 20.00 -9.12
C ALA A 208 8.34 20.35 -7.63
N GLY A 209 7.48 19.71 -6.84
CA GLY A 209 7.46 19.77 -5.37
C GLY A 209 8.52 18.91 -4.70
N GLY A 210 9.42 18.28 -5.48
CA GLY A 210 10.52 17.44 -4.96
C GLY A 210 10.09 16.06 -4.47
N LYS A 211 8.90 15.59 -4.85
CA LYS A 211 8.41 14.26 -4.51
C LYS A 211 8.41 13.34 -5.73
N SER A 212 8.67 12.05 -5.52
CA SER A 212 8.49 11.04 -6.57
C SER A 212 7.00 10.80 -6.84
N VAL A 213 6.69 10.35 -8.05
CA VAL A 213 5.34 9.99 -8.49
C VAL A 213 5.25 8.49 -8.67
N MET A 214 4.17 7.91 -8.17
CA MET A 214 3.76 6.57 -8.56
C MET A 214 2.45 6.62 -9.34
N ALA A 215 2.48 6.21 -10.61
CA ALA A 215 1.31 6.09 -11.47
C ALA A 215 0.96 4.61 -11.69
N CYS A 216 -0.27 4.24 -11.34
CA CYS A 216 -0.74 2.86 -11.43
C CYS A 216 -1.57 2.63 -12.70
N TRP A 217 -1.58 1.36 -13.14
CA TRP A 217 -2.36 0.87 -14.28
C TRP A 217 -2.05 1.63 -15.58
N VAL A 218 -0.78 1.93 -15.79
CA VAL A 218 -0.30 2.55 -17.03
C VAL A 218 -0.23 1.46 -18.11
N THR A 219 -0.86 1.71 -19.24
CA THR A 219 -0.81 0.78 -20.39
C THR A 219 0.47 0.98 -21.21
N LEU A 220 0.83 -0.03 -22.01
CA LEU A 220 2.01 0.04 -22.87
C LEU A 220 1.96 1.20 -23.87
N ASP A 221 0.77 1.50 -24.40
CA ASP A 221 0.55 2.60 -25.35
C ASP A 221 0.66 3.98 -24.69
N GLU A 222 0.37 4.07 -23.40
CA GLU A 222 0.47 5.31 -22.61
C GLU A 222 1.89 5.58 -22.10
N LEU A 223 2.75 4.55 -22.00
CA LEU A 223 4.07 4.64 -21.40
C LEU A 223 4.95 5.72 -22.05
N LYS A 224 5.14 5.66 -23.37
CA LYS A 224 5.99 6.63 -24.07
C LYS A 224 5.40 8.06 -24.04
N PRO A 225 4.12 8.31 -24.35
CA PRO A 225 3.52 9.63 -24.19
C PRO A 225 3.64 10.22 -22.78
N LEU A 226 3.48 9.39 -21.74
CA LEU A 226 3.65 9.81 -20.35
C LEU A 226 5.09 10.26 -20.09
N LEU A 227 6.09 9.42 -20.42
CA LEU A 227 7.51 9.74 -20.20
C LEU A 227 7.99 10.92 -21.06
N ASP A 228 7.52 11.07 -22.30
CA ASP A 228 7.79 12.25 -23.13
C ASP A 228 7.36 13.55 -22.44
N HIS A 229 6.31 13.47 -21.60
CA HIS A 229 5.70 14.65 -20.99
C HIS A 229 6.26 14.98 -19.61
N ILE A 230 6.52 13.98 -18.76
CA ILE A 230 6.94 14.17 -17.36
C ILE A 230 8.41 13.80 -17.10
N GLY A 231 9.09 13.12 -18.02
CA GLY A 231 10.41 12.53 -17.81
C GLY A 231 10.34 11.20 -17.06
N ALA A 232 11.50 10.62 -16.76
CA ALA A 232 11.61 9.35 -16.03
C ALA A 232 12.13 9.55 -14.60
N ASP A 233 12.77 10.66 -14.30
CA ASP A 233 13.36 10.91 -12.98
C ASP A 233 12.27 11.04 -11.90
N GLY A 234 12.38 10.22 -10.85
CA GLY A 234 11.41 10.23 -9.76
C GLY A 234 10.05 9.61 -10.12
N VAL A 235 9.98 8.83 -11.20
CA VAL A 235 8.74 8.21 -11.67
C VAL A 235 8.79 6.70 -11.45
N HIS A 236 7.80 6.19 -10.71
CA HIS A 236 7.52 4.77 -10.57
C HIS A 236 6.23 4.45 -11.33
N LEU A 237 6.24 3.42 -12.14
CA LEU A 237 5.09 3.00 -12.94
C LEU A 237 4.68 1.57 -12.56
N GLU A 238 3.40 1.40 -12.25
CA GLU A 238 2.81 0.08 -12.11
C GLU A 238 2.05 -0.25 -13.41
N MET A 239 2.42 -1.37 -14.01
CA MET A 239 1.92 -1.79 -15.33
C MET A 239 1.62 -3.28 -15.30
N ASP A 240 0.50 -3.66 -15.91
CA ASP A 240 0.14 -5.06 -16.14
C ASP A 240 0.54 -5.49 -17.56
N PHE A 241 1.14 -6.68 -17.66
CA PHE A 241 1.61 -7.23 -18.93
C PHE A 241 0.98 -8.60 -19.19
N HIS A 242 0.54 -8.83 -20.41
CA HIS A 242 -0.03 -10.12 -20.82
C HIS A 242 1.01 -11.16 -21.22
N ASN A 243 2.23 -10.73 -21.50
CA ASN A 243 3.33 -11.60 -21.96
C ASN A 243 4.70 -10.91 -21.86
N GLU A 244 5.76 -11.72 -21.94
CA GLU A 244 7.17 -11.26 -21.87
C GLU A 244 7.55 -10.23 -22.95
N LYS A 245 6.93 -10.29 -24.14
CA LYS A 245 7.24 -9.33 -25.23
C LYS A 245 6.79 -7.91 -24.89
N GLU A 246 5.68 -7.77 -24.18
CA GLU A 246 5.21 -6.46 -23.70
C GLU A 246 6.17 -5.91 -22.65
N VAL A 247 6.66 -6.76 -21.73
CA VAL A 247 7.69 -6.36 -20.75
C VAL A 247 8.96 -5.89 -21.47
N GLU A 248 9.46 -6.66 -22.45
CA GLU A 248 10.64 -6.28 -23.23
C GLU A 248 10.44 -4.96 -24.00
N GLN A 249 9.22 -4.73 -24.51
CA GLN A 249 8.89 -3.49 -25.21
C GLN A 249 8.86 -2.30 -24.23
N ALA A 250 8.23 -2.46 -23.08
CA ALA A 250 8.21 -1.42 -22.04
C ALA A 250 9.62 -1.08 -21.57
N MET A 251 10.47 -2.10 -21.31
CA MET A 251 11.85 -1.90 -20.88
C MET A 251 12.66 -1.13 -21.93
N ARG A 252 12.51 -1.46 -23.22
CA ARG A 252 13.19 -0.69 -24.31
C ARG A 252 12.76 0.78 -24.34
N ILE A 253 11.46 1.05 -24.10
CA ILE A 253 10.98 2.43 -24.03
C ILE A 253 11.61 3.15 -22.83
N VAL A 254 11.64 2.52 -21.66
CA VAL A 254 12.20 3.13 -20.44
C VAL A 254 13.71 3.40 -20.59
N GLU A 255 14.45 2.52 -21.25
CA GLU A 255 15.88 2.68 -21.53
C GLU A 255 16.20 3.95 -22.36
N GLU A 256 15.30 4.36 -23.26
CA GLU A 256 15.45 5.62 -24.03
C GLU A 256 15.51 6.86 -23.10
N TYR A 257 14.86 6.81 -21.94
CA TYR A 257 14.78 7.96 -21.01
C TYR A 257 15.79 7.90 -19.86
N THR A 258 16.19 6.70 -19.45
CA THR A 258 17.09 6.53 -18.29
C THR A 258 18.58 6.55 -18.67
N GLY A 259 18.90 6.45 -19.97
CA GLY A 259 20.29 6.36 -20.46
C GLY A 259 21.03 5.14 -19.94
N SER A 260 20.35 4.26 -19.22
CA SER A 260 20.88 3.01 -18.72
C SER A 260 20.60 1.93 -19.75
N SER A 261 21.62 1.48 -20.48
CA SER A 261 21.57 0.14 -21.03
C SER A 261 21.48 -0.83 -19.85
N THR A 262 20.27 -1.18 -19.45
CA THR A 262 20.03 -2.36 -18.63
C THR A 262 20.28 -3.57 -19.55
N ALA A 263 21.55 -3.77 -19.91
CA ALA A 263 22.01 -5.10 -20.25
C ALA A 263 21.70 -5.94 -19.01
N VAL A 264 20.50 -6.52 -18.98
CA VAL A 264 20.16 -7.61 -18.08
C VAL A 264 21.34 -8.56 -18.21
N ASN A 265 22.07 -8.74 -17.11
CA ASN A 265 23.26 -9.56 -17.10
C ASN A 265 22.80 -11.01 -17.25
N THR A 266 22.47 -11.39 -18.48
CA THR A 266 22.00 -12.71 -18.91
C THR A 266 22.97 -13.84 -18.54
N ASN A 267 24.19 -13.49 -18.13
CA ASN A 267 25.17 -14.49 -17.66
C ASN A 267 24.84 -15.08 -16.28
N LYS A 268 24.00 -14.44 -15.47
CA LYS A 268 23.55 -15.03 -14.17
C LYS A 268 22.33 -15.92 -14.38
N HIS A 269 21.43 -15.53 -15.31
CA HIS A 269 20.28 -16.34 -15.69
C HIS A 269 20.63 -17.52 -16.61
N GLN A 270 21.79 -17.48 -17.32
CA GLN A 270 22.22 -18.59 -18.13
C GLN A 270 22.69 -19.79 -17.27
N GLN A 271 23.22 -19.54 -16.07
CA GLN A 271 23.55 -20.59 -15.11
C GLN A 271 22.33 -21.18 -14.43
N ASP A 272 21.28 -20.36 -14.22
CA ASP A 272 19.99 -20.81 -13.66
C ASP A 272 19.09 -21.45 -14.75
N ALA A 273 19.24 -21.03 -16.03
CA ALA A 273 18.49 -21.58 -17.16
C ALA A 273 19.02 -22.96 -17.61
N ASP A 274 20.29 -23.26 -17.41
CA ASP A 274 20.83 -24.61 -17.66
C ASP A 274 20.37 -25.65 -16.61
N LEU A 275 19.83 -25.20 -15.48
CA LEU A 275 19.13 -26.02 -14.49
C LEU A 275 17.61 -26.17 -14.79
N ALA A 276 17.03 -25.32 -15.63
CA ALA A 276 15.61 -25.30 -16.01
C ALA A 276 15.33 -25.95 -17.39
N ALA A 277 16.30 -26.59 -18.02
CA ALA A 277 16.20 -27.08 -19.40
C ALA A 277 15.50 -28.45 -19.54
N THR A 278 14.56 -28.82 -18.67
CA THR A 278 13.64 -29.90 -18.94
C THR A 278 12.22 -29.36 -19.00
N GLY A 279 11.64 -29.32 -20.21
CA GLY A 279 10.34 -28.73 -20.53
C GLY A 279 9.09 -29.33 -19.85
N GLN A 280 9.26 -30.02 -18.72
CA GLN A 280 8.17 -30.58 -17.89
C GLN A 280 7.80 -29.70 -16.69
N GLU A 281 8.65 -28.77 -16.24
CA GLU A 281 8.35 -27.95 -15.05
C GLU A 281 7.41 -26.76 -15.32
N ARG A 282 7.34 -26.24 -16.54
CA ARG A 282 6.45 -25.09 -16.86
C ARG A 282 4.96 -25.42 -16.89
N ILE A 283 4.59 -26.69 -17.09
CA ILE A 283 3.18 -27.15 -17.02
C ILE A 283 2.77 -27.37 -15.56
N CYS A 284 3.71 -27.76 -14.71
CA CYS A 284 3.47 -28.00 -13.28
C CYS A 284 3.14 -26.69 -12.51
N ILE A 285 3.75 -25.56 -12.86
CA ILE A 285 3.57 -24.28 -12.15
C ILE A 285 2.12 -23.75 -12.32
N ARG A 286 1.49 -23.90 -13.48
CA ARG A 286 0.09 -23.47 -13.69
C ARG A 286 -0.93 -24.37 -13.00
N GLU A 287 -0.68 -25.66 -12.95
CA GLU A 287 -1.55 -26.60 -12.22
C GLU A 287 -1.35 -26.51 -10.71
N GLU A 288 -0.15 -26.16 -10.25
CA GLU A 288 0.13 -25.88 -8.84
C GLU A 288 -0.50 -24.58 -8.36
N GLN A 289 -0.49 -23.51 -9.17
CA GLN A 289 -1.17 -22.25 -8.83
C GLN A 289 -2.68 -22.45 -8.63
N HIS A 290 -3.37 -23.15 -9.52
CA HIS A 290 -4.79 -23.47 -9.33
C HIS A 290 -5.06 -24.39 -8.13
N ARG A 291 -4.14 -25.30 -7.82
CA ARG A 291 -4.24 -26.14 -6.61
C ARG A 291 -3.97 -25.37 -5.32
N GLU A 292 -3.16 -24.32 -5.37
CA GLU A 292 -2.89 -23.47 -4.21
C GLU A 292 -4.04 -22.50 -3.95
N GLU A 293 -4.69 -21.94 -4.96
CA GLU A 293 -5.90 -21.13 -4.81
C GLU A 293 -7.03 -21.94 -4.12
N ASP A 294 -7.24 -23.19 -4.52
CA ASP A 294 -8.21 -24.08 -3.86
C ASP A 294 -7.84 -24.41 -2.40
N LYS A 295 -6.55 -24.43 -2.05
CA LYS A 295 -6.07 -24.64 -0.67
C LYS A 295 -6.20 -23.40 0.20
N LEU A 296 -6.10 -22.20 -0.38
CA LEU A 296 -6.20 -20.93 0.34
C LEU A 296 -7.65 -20.54 0.64
N LYS A 297 -8.61 -21.06 -0.13
CA LYS A 297 -10.03 -20.77 0.07
C LYS A 297 -10.54 -21.09 1.50
N PRO A 298 -10.24 -22.28 2.09
CA PRO A 298 -10.60 -22.55 3.47
C PRO A 298 -9.94 -21.63 4.49
N LEU A 299 -8.70 -21.18 4.22
CA LEU A 299 -8.00 -20.20 5.04
C LEU A 299 -8.72 -18.85 5.00
N TYR A 300 -9.07 -18.37 3.79
CA TYR A 300 -9.84 -17.15 3.61
C TYR A 300 -11.19 -17.22 4.35
N GLU A 301 -11.94 -18.31 4.18
CA GLU A 301 -13.21 -18.52 4.87
C GLU A 301 -13.06 -18.56 6.40
N ALA A 302 -11.97 -19.13 6.92
CA ALA A 302 -11.67 -19.14 8.34
C ALA A 302 -11.34 -17.74 8.88
N ILE A 303 -10.59 -16.93 8.12
CA ILE A 303 -10.24 -15.54 8.46
C ILE A 303 -11.50 -14.68 8.48
N VAL A 304 -12.30 -14.72 7.43
CA VAL A 304 -13.56 -13.95 7.32
C VAL A 304 -14.54 -14.33 8.44
N ALA A 305 -14.56 -15.60 8.83
CA ALA A 305 -15.39 -16.07 9.94
C ALA A 305 -14.80 -15.77 11.33
N GLY A 306 -13.61 -15.15 11.43
CA GLY A 306 -12.94 -14.85 12.71
C GLY A 306 -12.50 -16.08 13.49
N LYS A 307 -12.27 -17.22 12.84
CA LYS A 307 -11.91 -18.49 13.46
C LYS A 307 -10.39 -18.65 13.50
N LEU A 308 -9.79 -18.33 14.65
CA LEU A 308 -8.33 -18.36 14.83
C LEU A 308 -7.74 -19.77 14.63
N GLU A 309 -8.25 -20.80 15.34
CA GLU A 309 -7.68 -22.14 15.31
C GLU A 309 -7.68 -22.79 13.93
N PRO A 310 -8.79 -22.79 13.16
CA PRO A 310 -8.80 -23.30 11.80
C PRO A 310 -7.87 -22.55 10.85
N ALA A 311 -7.76 -21.22 10.96
CA ALA A 311 -6.90 -20.43 10.11
C ALA A 311 -5.41 -20.76 10.34
N VAL A 312 -4.98 -20.88 11.59
CA VAL A 312 -3.60 -21.26 11.97
C VAL A 312 -3.28 -22.71 11.56
N GLU A 313 -4.23 -23.62 11.70
CA GLU A 313 -4.03 -25.02 11.28
C GLU A 313 -3.83 -25.13 9.77
N ILE A 314 -4.63 -24.41 8.97
CA ILE A 314 -4.51 -24.40 7.50
C ILE A 314 -3.16 -23.81 7.05
N THR A 315 -2.65 -22.77 7.74
CA THR A 315 -1.36 -22.18 7.38
C THR A 315 -0.15 -23.05 7.72
N ARG A 316 -0.31 -24.05 8.62
CA ARG A 316 0.74 -25.01 8.99
C ARG A 316 0.82 -26.22 8.06
N GLN A 317 -0.22 -26.48 7.26
CA GLN A 317 -0.28 -27.54 6.24
C GLN A 317 0.30 -27.06 4.90
#